data_422b093c37e81df2d4d002362123e167
#
_entry.id   422b093c37e81df2d4d002362123e167
#
_cell.length_a   1.000
_cell.length_b   1.000
_cell.length_c   1.000
_cell.angle_alpha   90.00
_cell.angle_beta   90.00
_cell.angle_gamma   90.00
#
_symmetry.space_group_name_H-M   'P 1'
#
loop_
_entity.id
_entity.type
_entity.pdbx_description
1 polymer ?
#
loop_
_entity_poly.entity_id
_entity_poly.type
_entity_poly.pdbx_seq_one_letter_code
_entity_poly.pdbx_strand_id
1 'polypeptide(L)'
;IIHNARFDLPFINYELEINNRKALDPRKNKVIDTLNLARKIHPGQSVSLDALSKRYKVNIERKNHGALLDAEILAEVYLEMNGGRQQNINLTESDNKIKKNTREQIYDYSKKIYEVTDQENKKHQELLDFINNF
;
A
#
# COMPACT_ATOMS: atom_id res chain seq x y z
N ILE A 1 -12.11 -0.48 -4.00
CA ILE A 1 -12.27 -0.80 -2.59
C ILE A 1 -13.58 -0.20 -2.13
N ILE A 2 -14.45 -1.00 -1.50
CA ILE A 2 -15.79 -0.57 -1.07
C ILE A 2 -16.05 -1.18 0.31
N HIS A 3 -16.72 -0.46 1.21
CA HIS A 3 -17.17 -0.98 2.49
C HIS A 3 -18.63 -1.44 2.37
N ASN A 4 -18.85 -2.76 2.39
CA ASN A 4 -20.14 -3.39 2.07
C ASN A 4 -20.50 -3.36 0.57
N ALA A 5 -19.57 -3.84 -0.25
CA ALA A 5 -19.70 -3.83 -1.71
C ALA A 5 -21.00 -4.45 -2.26
N ARG A 6 -21.59 -5.37 -1.51
CA ARG A 6 -22.88 -5.97 -1.87
C ARG A 6 -24.02 -4.94 -1.97
N PHE A 7 -23.93 -3.85 -1.23
CA PHE A 7 -24.90 -2.77 -1.28
C PHE A 7 -24.64 -1.82 -2.45
N ASP A 8 -23.40 -1.40 -2.65
CA ASP A 8 -23.06 -0.35 -3.63
C ASP A 8 -22.96 -0.85 -5.08
N LEU A 9 -22.51 -2.08 -5.30
CA LEU A 9 -22.32 -2.63 -6.64
C LEU A 9 -23.57 -2.62 -7.53
N PRO A 10 -24.77 -3.00 -7.02
CA PRO A 10 -26.00 -2.91 -7.83
C PRO A 10 -26.32 -1.49 -8.30
N PHE A 11 -26.11 -0.49 -7.43
CA PHE A 11 -26.33 0.94 -7.78
C PHE A 11 -25.32 1.39 -8.84
N ILE A 12 -24.04 1.07 -8.67
CA ILE A 12 -23.00 1.41 -9.63
C ILE A 12 -23.32 0.79 -11.00
N ASN A 13 -23.69 -0.48 -11.04
CA ASN A 13 -24.02 -1.15 -12.29
C ASN A 13 -25.26 -0.59 -12.95
N TYR A 14 -26.26 -0.22 -12.17
CA TYR A 14 -27.48 0.44 -12.68
C TYR A 14 -27.15 1.80 -13.29
N GLU A 15 -26.34 2.62 -12.63
CA GLU A 15 -25.89 3.92 -13.18
C GLU A 15 -25.04 3.75 -14.45
N LEU A 16 -24.21 2.74 -14.52
CA LEU A 16 -23.45 2.41 -15.73
C LEU A 16 -24.38 2.04 -16.90
N GLU A 17 -25.41 1.24 -16.62
CA GLU A 17 -26.38 0.82 -17.62
C GLU A 17 -27.20 1.99 -18.17
N ILE A 18 -27.71 2.87 -17.32
CA ILE A 18 -28.43 4.10 -17.74
C ILE A 18 -27.56 4.97 -18.68
N ASN A 19 -26.26 5.03 -18.37
CA ASN A 19 -25.30 5.81 -19.17
C ASN A 19 -24.73 5.04 -20.37
N ASN A 20 -25.37 3.94 -20.79
CA ASN A 20 -24.92 3.06 -21.89
C ASN A 20 -23.48 2.58 -21.74
N ARG A 21 -23.01 2.39 -20.50
CA ARG A 21 -21.70 1.82 -20.17
C ARG A 21 -21.83 0.38 -19.75
N LYS A 22 -20.76 -0.39 -19.95
CA LYS A 22 -20.74 -1.79 -19.53
C LYS A 22 -20.70 -1.89 -18.00
N ALA A 23 -21.52 -2.78 -17.43
CA ALA A 23 -21.47 -3.11 -16.02
C ALA A 23 -20.07 -3.59 -15.60
N LEU A 24 -19.77 -3.45 -14.31
CA LEU A 24 -18.54 -3.98 -13.73
C LEU A 24 -18.52 -5.51 -13.84
N ASP A 25 -17.51 -6.04 -14.52
CA ASP A 25 -17.27 -7.48 -14.63
C ASP A 25 -16.34 -7.92 -13.49
N PRO A 26 -16.79 -8.79 -12.56
CA PRO A 26 -15.95 -9.27 -11.45
C PRO A 26 -14.66 -9.96 -11.90
N ARG A 27 -14.61 -10.45 -13.15
CA ARG A 27 -13.40 -11.07 -13.72
C ARG A 27 -12.35 -10.06 -14.14
N LYS A 28 -12.78 -8.85 -14.51
CA LYS A 28 -11.91 -7.76 -14.98
C LYS A 28 -11.67 -6.72 -13.90
N ASN A 29 -12.67 -6.48 -13.08
CA ASN A 29 -12.66 -5.45 -12.04
C ASN A 29 -12.59 -6.13 -10.67
N LYS A 30 -11.40 -6.23 -10.11
CA LYS A 30 -11.23 -6.77 -8.75
C LYS A 30 -11.90 -5.84 -7.75
N VAL A 31 -12.97 -6.31 -7.13
CA VAL A 31 -13.65 -5.61 -6.04
C VAL A 31 -13.15 -6.12 -4.69
N ILE A 32 -12.72 -5.21 -3.84
CA ILE A 32 -12.31 -5.50 -2.47
C ILE A 32 -13.39 -4.98 -1.53
N ASP A 33 -14.07 -5.90 -0.85
CA ASP A 33 -15.07 -5.59 0.17
C ASP A 33 -14.41 -5.57 1.55
N THR A 34 -14.19 -4.38 2.08
CA THR A 34 -13.53 -4.19 3.38
C THR A 34 -14.38 -4.64 4.56
N LEU A 35 -15.72 -4.70 4.43
CA LEU A 35 -16.59 -5.27 5.47
C LEU A 35 -16.32 -6.77 5.65
N ASN A 36 -16.24 -7.50 4.53
CA ASN A 36 -15.95 -8.93 4.56
C ASN A 36 -14.52 -9.20 5.04
N LEU A 37 -13.56 -8.35 4.67
CA LEU A 37 -12.20 -8.44 5.16
C LEU A 37 -12.13 -8.20 6.67
N ALA A 38 -12.79 -7.14 7.15
CA ALA A 38 -12.84 -6.81 8.57
C ALA A 38 -13.48 -7.90 9.43
N ARG A 39 -14.53 -8.56 8.93
CA ARG A 39 -15.16 -9.71 9.63
C ARG A 39 -14.20 -10.89 9.80
N LYS A 40 -13.30 -11.11 8.84
CA LYS A 40 -12.28 -12.17 8.94
C LYS A 40 -11.19 -11.83 9.95
N ILE A 41 -10.77 -10.55 10.01
CA ILE A 41 -9.73 -10.08 10.92
C ILE A 41 -10.25 -9.95 12.35
N HIS A 42 -11.51 -9.52 12.52
CA HIS A 42 -12.15 -9.22 13.80
C HIS A 42 -13.46 -10.00 13.99
N PRO A 43 -13.41 -11.33 14.12
CA PRO A 43 -14.62 -12.13 14.28
C PRO A 43 -15.37 -11.74 15.56
N GLY A 44 -16.69 -11.64 15.45
CA GLY A 44 -17.58 -11.30 16.60
C GLY A 44 -17.54 -9.85 17.07
N GLN A 45 -16.80 -8.97 16.41
CA GLN A 45 -16.70 -7.56 16.78
C GLN A 45 -17.46 -6.66 15.79
N SER A 46 -17.76 -5.41 16.24
CA SER A 46 -18.30 -4.41 15.34
C SER A 46 -17.28 -4.03 14.26
N VAL A 47 -17.72 -4.06 13.00
CA VAL A 47 -16.91 -3.80 11.81
C VAL A 47 -17.50 -2.69 10.93
N SER A 48 -18.33 -1.80 11.51
CA SER A 48 -18.72 -0.57 10.83
C SER A 48 -17.48 0.31 10.56
N LEU A 49 -17.55 1.18 9.57
CA LEU A 49 -16.44 2.08 9.24
C LEU A 49 -16.02 2.91 10.46
N ASP A 50 -16.99 3.39 11.24
CA ASP A 50 -16.74 4.11 12.50
C ASP A 50 -16.04 3.27 13.56
N ALA A 51 -16.44 2.00 13.70
CA ALA A 51 -15.81 1.09 14.66
C ALA A 51 -14.37 0.77 14.26
N LEU A 52 -14.15 0.57 12.97
CA LEU A 52 -12.81 0.33 12.41
C LEU A 52 -11.92 1.56 12.54
N SER A 53 -12.41 2.74 12.18
CA SER A 53 -11.70 4.01 12.33
C SER A 53 -11.21 4.22 13.76
N LYS A 54 -12.08 4.01 14.77
CA LYS A 54 -11.70 4.11 16.18
C LYS A 54 -10.66 3.06 16.58
N ARG A 55 -10.81 1.82 16.11
CA ARG A 55 -9.90 0.71 16.43
C ARG A 55 -8.50 0.94 15.88
N TYR A 56 -8.40 1.38 14.65
CA TYR A 56 -7.14 1.66 13.98
C TYR A 56 -6.60 3.07 14.26
N LYS A 57 -7.29 3.84 15.13
CA LYS A 57 -6.90 5.22 15.50
C LYS A 57 -6.75 6.15 14.30
N VAL A 58 -7.60 5.95 13.29
CA VAL A 58 -7.65 6.83 12.13
C VAL A 58 -8.30 8.13 12.54
N ASN A 59 -7.46 9.14 12.84
CA ASN A 59 -7.90 10.48 13.26
C ASN A 59 -8.01 11.40 12.05
N ILE A 60 -9.13 11.31 11.33
CA ILE A 60 -9.48 12.35 10.36
C ILE A 60 -10.49 13.26 11.05
N GLU A 61 -10.16 14.56 11.18
CA GLU A 61 -11.06 15.53 11.81
C GLU A 61 -12.38 15.60 11.05
N ARG A 62 -13.44 15.10 11.67
CA ARG A 62 -14.79 15.12 11.10
C ARG A 62 -15.42 16.50 11.29
N LYS A 63 -15.03 17.47 10.48
CA LYS A 63 -15.68 18.79 10.45
C LYS A 63 -17.07 18.74 9.80
N ASN A 64 -17.29 17.82 8.86
CA ASN A 64 -18.59 17.57 8.21
C ASN A 64 -18.66 16.10 7.74
N HIS A 65 -19.84 15.49 7.81
CA HIS A 65 -20.10 14.19 7.20
C HIS A 65 -20.22 14.40 5.68
N GLY A 66 -19.30 13.82 4.92
CA GLY A 66 -19.32 13.88 3.46
C GLY A 66 -18.74 12.60 2.85
N ALA A 67 -19.23 12.23 1.68
CA ALA A 67 -18.81 11.02 0.98
C ALA A 67 -17.28 10.95 0.75
N LEU A 68 -16.65 12.10 0.51
CA LEU A 68 -15.21 12.19 0.35
C LEU A 68 -14.47 11.81 1.64
N LEU A 69 -14.94 12.34 2.77
CA LEU A 69 -14.33 12.04 4.07
C LEU A 69 -14.46 10.56 4.44
N ASP A 70 -15.62 9.96 4.17
CA ASP A 70 -15.82 8.54 4.41
C ASP A 70 -14.93 7.68 3.49
N ALA A 71 -14.67 8.13 2.27
CA ALA A 71 -13.73 7.48 1.35
C ALA A 71 -12.28 7.59 1.85
N GLU A 72 -11.86 8.73 2.40
CA GLU A 72 -10.54 8.92 3.01
C GLU A 72 -10.36 8.04 4.24
N ILE A 73 -11.35 8.01 5.13
CA ILE A 73 -11.35 7.13 6.30
C ILE A 73 -11.25 5.67 5.86
N LEU A 74 -12.01 5.28 4.84
CA LEU A 74 -11.97 3.91 4.30
C LEU A 74 -10.60 3.56 3.76
N ALA A 75 -9.94 4.47 3.06
CA ALA A 75 -8.60 4.26 2.52
C ALA A 75 -7.57 4.02 3.64
N GLU A 76 -7.55 4.86 4.68
CA GLU A 76 -6.66 4.70 5.81
C GLU A 76 -6.95 3.41 6.61
N VAL A 77 -8.22 3.12 6.89
CA VAL A 77 -8.62 1.86 7.55
C VAL A 77 -8.17 0.66 6.74
N TYR A 78 -8.32 0.69 5.43
CA TYR A 78 -7.88 -0.40 4.57
C TYR A 78 -6.36 -0.60 4.60
N LEU A 79 -5.59 0.48 4.61
CA LEU A 79 -4.14 0.42 4.76
C LEU A 79 -3.75 -0.21 6.09
N GLU A 80 -4.35 0.22 7.19
CA GLU A 80 -4.07 -0.31 8.53
C GLU A 80 -4.47 -1.78 8.68
N MET A 81 -5.59 -2.21 8.06
CA MET A 81 -6.01 -3.62 8.02
C MET A 81 -5.02 -4.53 7.29
N ASN A 82 -4.23 -3.99 6.37
CA ASN A 82 -3.20 -4.73 5.62
C ASN A 82 -1.80 -4.60 6.24
N GLY A 83 -1.68 -4.15 7.48
CA GLY A 83 -0.40 -4.02 8.17
C GLY A 83 0.13 -2.60 8.27
N GLY A 84 -0.70 -1.61 7.93
CA GLY A 84 -0.34 -0.19 8.00
C GLY A 84 0.69 0.24 6.95
N ARG A 85 1.30 1.38 7.20
CA ARG A 85 2.41 1.91 6.37
C ARG A 85 3.70 1.11 6.52
N GLN A 86 3.78 0.27 7.55
CA GLN A 86 4.92 -0.60 7.77
C GLN A 86 4.66 -1.95 7.09
N GLN A 87 5.38 -2.25 6.03
CA GLN A 87 5.36 -3.59 5.43
C GLN A 87 5.84 -4.60 6.48
N ASN A 88 5.02 -5.62 6.76
CA ASN A 88 5.46 -6.76 7.55
C ASN A 88 6.59 -7.46 6.80
N ILE A 89 7.81 -7.29 7.25
CA ILE A 89 8.92 -8.12 6.80
C ILE A 89 8.69 -9.50 7.42
N ASN A 90 8.07 -10.39 6.66
CA ASN A 90 7.95 -11.79 7.07
C ASN A 90 9.34 -12.44 7.01
N LEU A 91 10.04 -12.45 8.12
CA LEU A 91 11.31 -13.15 8.30
C LEU A 91 11.11 -14.64 8.57
N THR A 92 9.97 -15.21 8.24
CA THR A 92 9.76 -16.65 8.35
C THR A 92 10.41 -17.36 7.17
N GLU A 93 11.46 -18.09 7.46
CA GLU A 93 12.26 -18.94 6.55
C GLU A 93 11.49 -20.11 5.88
N SER A 94 10.18 -20.01 5.68
CA SER A 94 9.40 -21.16 5.22
C SER A 94 8.62 -20.93 3.93
N ASP A 95 9.26 -20.32 2.90
CA ASP A 95 8.73 -20.46 1.55
C ASP A 95 9.83 -20.59 0.49
N ASN A 96 10.59 -21.69 0.61
CA ASN A 96 11.45 -22.19 -0.46
C ASN A 96 10.62 -22.77 -1.65
N LYS A 97 9.50 -22.15 -2.01
CA LYS A 97 8.73 -22.46 -3.21
C LYS A 97 8.34 -21.22 -3.99
N ILE A 98 9.22 -20.24 -4.08
CA ILE A 98 9.10 -19.24 -5.13
C ILE A 98 9.63 -19.90 -6.40
N LYS A 99 8.71 -20.20 -7.31
CA LYS A 99 9.02 -20.66 -8.66
C LYS A 99 10.07 -19.72 -9.26
N LYS A 100 11.25 -20.25 -9.50
CA LYS A 100 12.31 -19.66 -10.32
C LYS A 100 11.80 -19.38 -11.73
N ASN A 101 11.10 -18.28 -11.94
CA ASN A 101 10.75 -17.80 -13.27
C ASN A 101 10.71 -16.27 -13.34
N THR A 102 11.45 -15.60 -12.48
CA THR A 102 11.91 -14.25 -12.79
C THR A 102 13.40 -14.41 -13.08
N ARG A 103 13.80 -14.13 -14.30
CA ARG A 103 15.21 -13.94 -14.64
C ARG A 103 15.70 -12.81 -13.76
N GLU A 104 16.22 -13.15 -12.59
CA GLU A 104 17.05 -12.25 -11.83
C GLU A 104 18.24 -11.95 -12.75
N GLN A 105 18.22 -10.78 -13.38
CA GLN A 105 19.45 -10.15 -13.74
C GLN A 105 20.19 -9.90 -12.43
N ILE A 106 20.97 -10.87 -12.02
CA ILE A 106 21.94 -10.68 -10.95
C ILE A 106 22.89 -9.62 -11.50
N TYR A 107 22.67 -8.38 -11.10
CA TYR A 107 23.65 -7.34 -11.34
C TYR A 107 24.86 -7.69 -10.49
N ASP A 108 25.85 -8.25 -11.18
CA ASP A 108 27.15 -8.56 -10.57
C ASP A 108 27.87 -7.22 -10.30
N TYR A 109 27.61 -6.68 -9.12
CA TYR A 109 28.24 -5.44 -8.65
C TYR A 109 29.73 -5.64 -8.33
N SER A 110 30.23 -6.89 -8.30
CA SER A 110 31.64 -7.19 -7.97
C SER A 110 32.61 -6.83 -9.10
N LYS A 111 32.11 -6.54 -10.31
CA LYS A 111 32.96 -6.28 -11.48
C LYS A 111 33.10 -4.83 -11.92
N LYS A 112 32.44 -3.90 -11.25
CA LYS A 112 32.63 -2.47 -11.54
C LYS A 112 33.57 -1.86 -10.52
N ILE A 113 34.84 -2.12 -10.67
CA ILE A 113 35.88 -1.31 -10.03
C ILE A 113 35.93 -0.01 -10.80
N TYR A 114 35.47 1.08 -10.17
CA TYR A 114 35.63 2.41 -10.74
C TYR A 114 37.01 2.90 -10.32
N GLU A 115 37.89 3.13 -11.28
CA GLU A 115 39.16 3.82 -11.02
C GLU A 115 38.87 5.27 -10.70
N VAL A 116 39.28 5.69 -9.53
CA VAL A 116 39.13 7.08 -9.07
C VAL A 116 40.14 7.93 -9.82
N THR A 117 39.71 9.02 -10.42
CA THR A 117 40.59 9.93 -11.15
C THR A 117 41.44 10.74 -10.18
N ASP A 118 42.60 11.19 -10.61
CA ASP A 118 43.51 12.04 -9.83
C ASP A 118 42.82 13.34 -9.36
N GLN A 119 41.88 13.85 -10.14
CA GLN A 119 41.09 15.04 -9.77
C GLN A 119 40.12 14.78 -8.62
N GLU A 120 39.49 13.59 -8.60
CA GLU A 120 38.59 13.18 -7.52
C GLU A 120 39.35 12.93 -6.23
N ASN A 121 40.53 12.28 -6.33
CA ASN A 121 41.41 12.07 -5.18
C ASN A 121 41.87 13.41 -4.59
N LYS A 122 42.25 14.38 -5.41
CA LYS A 122 42.68 15.72 -4.96
C LYS A 122 41.56 16.45 -4.25
N LYS A 123 40.35 16.46 -4.80
CA LYS A 123 39.19 17.09 -4.15
C LYS A 123 38.82 16.39 -2.82
N HIS A 124 38.96 15.08 -2.78
CA HIS A 124 38.74 14.32 -1.56
C HIS A 124 39.73 14.70 -0.46
N GLN A 125 41.02 14.85 -0.82
CA GLN A 125 42.05 15.24 0.10
C GLN A 125 41.84 16.69 0.63
N GLU A 126 41.48 17.60 -0.27
CA GLU A 126 41.15 18.98 0.10
C GLU A 126 39.98 19.06 1.08
N LEU A 127 38.97 18.19 0.91
CA LEU A 127 37.82 18.08 1.82
C LEU A 127 38.23 17.52 3.19
N LEU A 128 39.07 16.50 3.21
CA LEU A 128 39.58 15.92 4.47
C LEU A 128 40.41 16.92 5.24
N ASP A 129 41.29 17.71 4.57
CA ASP A 129 42.10 18.74 5.18
C ASP A 129 41.23 19.88 5.75
N PHE A 130 40.14 20.24 5.06
CA PHE A 130 39.17 21.21 5.56
C PHE A 130 38.46 20.73 6.84
N ILE A 131 38.04 19.46 6.87
CA ILE A 131 37.35 18.87 8.04
C ILE A 131 38.29 18.75 9.25
N ASN A 132 39.56 18.40 9.04
CA ASN A 132 40.52 18.22 10.11
C ASN A 132 41.05 19.56 10.71
N ASN A 133 40.83 20.67 10.03
CA ASN A 133 41.20 22.00 10.51
C ASN A 133 40.06 22.75 11.20
N PHE A 134 38.90 22.09 11.43
CA PHE A 134 37.77 22.58 12.22
C PHE A 134 37.77 21.94 13.60
#